data_bc54e9c67eceda448ec79b5917edfa75
#
_entry.id   bc54e9c67eceda448ec79b5917edfa75
#
_cell.length_a   1.000
_cell.length_b   1.000
_cell.length_c   1.000
_cell.angle_alpha   90.00
_cell.angle_beta   90.00
_cell.angle_gamma   90.00
#
_symmetry.space_group_name_H-M   'P 1'
#
loop_
_entity.id
_entity.type
_entity.pdbx_description
1 polymer ?
#
loop_
_entity_poly.entity_id
_entity_poly.type
_entity_poly.pdbx_seq_one_letter_code
_entity_poly.pdbx_strand_id
1 'polypeptide(L)'
;MKKLLAILAATTTLATPVFAQEAIKEFNIGILGGENAQDRLTSNECFRAKVEEALGVPVKLFTPADYDGVIQGLLGGTIDYAGLGASAYAKIYLTDPKAVDVQLTTQNVDDSTGYYSIGFARKDAGITSMDQVKGKVFAFADPNSASGYLIPGAELTAAYGKLEDYFSEVKMSGGHEQTIVGVANGDFDAGVSWADGLGNWEDGYTNGAFRKAADNGIVDMNDIVEIWRSKLIPNGPYVIRSSLPQEVKDKMYALVDTMWETDKECAYAVAAGEAKDFVPVAHADFEGVVAARKLQEGM
;
A
#
# COMPACT_ATOMS: atom_id res chain seq x y z
N MET A 1 -8.21 84.73 2.99
CA MET A 1 -7.09 83.86 3.29
C MET A 1 -7.69 82.54 3.77
N LYS A 2 -7.81 81.53 2.87
CA LYS A 2 -8.35 80.18 3.20
C LYS A 2 -7.19 79.24 3.46
N LYS A 3 -7.09 78.73 4.68
CA LYS A 3 -6.10 77.70 5.03
C LYS A 3 -6.64 76.36 4.63
N LEU A 4 -5.96 75.63 3.69
CA LEU A 4 -6.16 74.21 3.39
C LEU A 4 -5.44 73.36 4.45
N LEU A 5 -6.17 72.53 5.18
CA LEU A 5 -5.62 71.50 5.98
C LEU A 5 -5.48 70.23 5.10
N ALA A 6 -4.25 69.76 4.88
CA ALA A 6 -3.99 68.46 4.24
C ALA A 6 -4.01 67.36 5.35
N ILE A 7 -4.96 66.45 5.24
CA ILE A 7 -5.03 65.25 6.09
C ILE A 7 -4.15 64.17 5.46
N LEU A 8 -3.05 63.82 6.10
CA LEU A 8 -2.18 62.72 5.70
C LEU A 8 -2.77 61.42 6.26
N ALA A 9 -3.38 60.61 5.40
CA ALA A 9 -3.86 59.26 5.79
C ALA A 9 -2.68 58.30 5.81
N ALA A 10 -2.23 57.91 7.00
CA ALA A 10 -1.23 56.83 7.19
C ALA A 10 -1.92 55.48 7.01
N THR A 11 -1.65 54.80 5.90
CA THR A 11 -2.03 53.41 5.67
C THR A 11 -1.05 52.52 6.41
N THR A 12 -1.44 51.97 7.57
CA THR A 12 -0.72 50.89 8.25
C THR A 12 -1.01 49.57 7.55
N THR A 13 -0.05 49.08 6.80
CA THR A 13 -0.04 47.70 6.30
C THR A 13 0.22 46.75 7.48
N LEU A 14 -0.81 46.02 7.89
CA LEU A 14 -0.69 44.90 8.82
C LEU A 14 0.02 43.77 8.08
N ALA A 15 1.34 43.60 8.31
CA ALA A 15 2.08 42.44 7.93
C ALA A 15 1.63 41.28 8.86
N THR A 16 0.85 40.34 8.31
CA THR A 16 0.59 39.07 8.98
C THR A 16 1.92 38.32 9.15
N PRO A 17 2.28 37.84 10.36
CA PRO A 17 3.47 37.01 10.50
C PRO A 17 3.26 35.74 9.69
N VAL A 18 4.04 35.55 8.62
CA VAL A 18 4.23 34.25 7.97
C VAL A 18 5.06 33.45 8.96
N PHE A 19 4.43 32.55 9.70
CA PHE A 19 5.16 31.53 10.43
C PHE A 19 5.88 30.68 9.39
N ALA A 20 7.19 30.85 9.26
CA ALA A 20 8.03 29.96 8.47
C ALA A 20 7.88 28.55 9.09
N GLN A 21 7.30 27.63 8.35
CA GLN A 21 7.21 26.23 8.77
C GLN A 21 8.65 25.72 8.94
N GLU A 22 8.94 25.08 10.08
CA GLU A 22 10.29 24.65 10.40
C GLU A 22 10.79 23.64 9.35
N ALA A 23 12.01 23.85 8.83
CA ALA A 23 12.60 22.95 7.85
C ALA A 23 12.81 21.56 8.46
N ILE A 24 12.49 20.52 7.70
CA ILE A 24 12.71 19.14 8.15
C ILE A 24 14.23 18.87 8.29
N LYS A 25 14.61 18.03 9.26
CA LYS A 25 16.01 17.67 9.51
C LYS A 25 16.35 16.27 8.99
N GLU A 26 15.35 15.43 8.85
CA GLU A 26 15.41 14.09 8.27
C GLU A 26 14.06 13.74 7.67
N PHE A 27 14.01 12.70 6.83
CA PHE A 27 12.77 12.21 6.24
C PHE A 27 12.74 10.69 6.34
N ASN A 28 11.59 10.14 6.75
CA ASN A 28 11.44 8.74 7.11
C ASN A 28 10.41 8.05 6.22
N ILE A 29 10.84 7.03 5.47
CA ILE A 29 9.99 6.25 4.58
C ILE A 29 9.64 4.93 5.25
N GLY A 30 8.36 4.64 5.40
CA GLY A 30 7.84 3.36 5.87
C GLY A 30 7.60 2.41 4.71
N ILE A 31 8.04 1.17 4.85
CA ILE A 31 7.78 0.08 3.90
C ILE A 31 6.93 -0.96 4.61
N LEU A 32 5.77 -1.29 4.02
CA LEU A 32 4.82 -2.25 4.62
C LEU A 32 5.50 -3.57 4.96
N GLY A 33 5.10 -4.16 6.09
CA GLY A 33 5.57 -5.46 6.56
C GLY A 33 5.09 -6.63 5.70
N GLY A 34 5.45 -7.84 6.13
CA GLY A 34 4.98 -9.07 5.48
C GLY A 34 5.86 -9.60 4.35
N GLU A 35 7.10 -9.16 4.28
CA GLU A 35 8.18 -9.67 3.42
C GLU A 35 9.49 -9.67 4.20
N ASN A 36 10.54 -10.30 3.64
CA ASN A 36 11.87 -10.28 4.22
C ASN A 36 12.37 -8.82 4.40
N ALA A 37 12.79 -8.45 5.61
CA ALA A 37 13.18 -7.08 5.92
C ALA A 37 14.42 -6.61 5.12
N GLN A 38 15.39 -7.52 4.87
CA GLN A 38 16.59 -7.19 4.09
C GLN A 38 16.26 -6.96 2.62
N ASP A 39 15.37 -7.76 2.05
CA ASP A 39 14.95 -7.61 0.65
C ASP A 39 14.18 -6.31 0.46
N ARG A 40 13.31 -5.96 1.43
CA ARG A 40 12.61 -4.66 1.45
C ARG A 40 13.56 -3.48 1.50
N LEU A 41 14.60 -3.53 2.34
CA LEU A 41 15.62 -2.47 2.39
C LEU A 41 16.36 -2.36 1.07
N THR A 42 16.83 -3.48 0.51
CA THR A 42 17.61 -3.50 -0.72
C THR A 42 16.80 -2.98 -1.92
N SER A 43 15.55 -3.43 -2.06
CA SER A 43 14.67 -3.02 -3.17
C SER A 43 14.30 -1.53 -3.13
N ASN A 44 14.30 -0.91 -1.94
CA ASN A 44 13.91 0.49 -1.78
C ASN A 44 15.10 1.45 -1.62
N GLU A 45 16.34 0.96 -1.69
CA GLU A 45 17.53 1.81 -1.55
C GLU A 45 17.65 2.85 -2.67
N CYS A 46 17.27 2.49 -3.90
CA CYS A 46 17.22 3.44 -5.02
C CYS A 46 16.24 4.59 -4.72
N PHE A 47 15.08 4.29 -4.19
CA PHE A 47 14.08 5.29 -3.82
C PHE A 47 14.56 6.17 -2.67
N ARG A 48 15.16 5.58 -1.63
CA ARG A 48 15.78 6.30 -0.52
C ARG A 48 16.78 7.34 -1.02
N ALA A 49 17.69 6.93 -1.91
CA ALA A 49 18.73 7.81 -2.44
C ALA A 49 18.16 8.98 -3.26
N LYS A 50 17.14 8.72 -4.09
CA LYS A 50 16.45 9.76 -4.86
C LYS A 50 15.71 10.77 -3.97
N VAL A 51 15.05 10.29 -2.93
CA VAL A 51 14.38 11.16 -1.96
C VAL A 51 15.39 12.01 -1.19
N GLU A 52 16.53 11.44 -0.79
CA GLU A 52 17.63 12.16 -0.14
C GLU A 52 18.19 13.27 -1.03
N GLU A 53 18.39 12.98 -2.32
CA GLU A 53 18.82 13.98 -3.31
C GLU A 53 17.79 15.09 -3.51
N ALA A 54 16.50 14.74 -3.65
CA ALA A 54 15.42 15.69 -3.90
C ALA A 54 15.14 16.62 -2.72
N LEU A 55 15.20 16.09 -1.49
CA LEU A 55 14.89 16.83 -0.27
C LEU A 55 16.12 17.52 0.35
N GLY A 56 17.34 17.03 0.09
CA GLY A 56 18.58 17.55 0.65
C GLY A 56 18.75 17.30 2.14
N VAL A 57 18.08 16.29 2.71
CA VAL A 57 18.17 15.88 4.11
C VAL A 57 18.39 14.36 4.19
N PRO A 58 18.97 13.83 5.28
CA PRO A 58 19.10 12.38 5.47
C PRO A 58 17.75 11.67 5.40
N VAL A 59 17.72 10.54 4.68
CA VAL A 59 16.52 9.70 4.50
C VAL A 59 16.75 8.32 5.10
N LYS A 60 15.78 7.84 5.88
CA LYS A 60 15.81 6.52 6.51
C LYS A 60 14.66 5.66 6.01
N LEU A 61 14.94 4.37 5.81
CA LEU A 61 13.93 3.35 5.56
C LEU A 61 13.55 2.66 6.87
N PHE A 62 12.26 2.53 7.11
CA PHE A 62 11.70 1.79 8.24
C PHE A 62 10.95 0.57 7.70
N THR A 63 11.33 -0.62 8.15
CA THR A 63 10.74 -1.90 7.76
C THR A 63 10.11 -2.60 8.96
N PRO A 64 9.00 -2.09 9.53
CA PRO A 64 8.29 -2.77 10.61
C PRO A 64 7.94 -4.22 10.24
N ALA A 65 7.69 -5.07 11.24
CA ALA A 65 7.38 -6.47 11.00
C ALA A 65 6.05 -6.67 10.27
N ASP A 66 5.08 -5.79 10.52
CA ASP A 66 3.71 -5.85 10.02
C ASP A 66 3.21 -4.47 9.51
N TYR A 67 1.99 -4.47 8.99
CA TYR A 67 1.31 -3.26 8.51
C TYR A 67 1.03 -2.26 9.64
N ASP A 68 0.73 -2.74 10.85
CA ASP A 68 0.39 -1.88 11.97
C ASP A 68 1.56 -0.97 12.35
N GLY A 69 2.79 -1.46 12.27
CA GLY A 69 3.98 -0.65 12.54
C GLY A 69 4.11 0.57 11.61
N VAL A 70 3.77 0.46 10.33
CA VAL A 70 3.75 1.60 9.40
C VAL A 70 2.58 2.54 9.70
N ILE A 71 1.39 1.98 9.97
CA ILE A 71 0.20 2.75 10.34
C ILE A 71 0.48 3.61 11.58
N GLN A 72 1.00 3.00 12.65
CA GLN A 72 1.34 3.71 13.88
C GLN A 72 2.48 4.72 13.67
N GLY A 73 3.45 4.39 12.81
CA GLY A 73 4.53 5.29 12.45
C GLY A 73 4.04 6.58 11.78
N LEU A 74 3.09 6.49 10.84
CA LEU A 74 2.46 7.65 10.19
C LEU A 74 1.61 8.45 11.17
N LEU A 75 0.76 7.79 11.97
CA LEU A 75 -0.07 8.44 12.98
C LEU A 75 0.75 9.11 14.08
N GLY A 76 1.84 8.47 14.52
CA GLY A 76 2.74 8.97 15.56
C GLY A 76 3.82 9.94 15.08
N GLY A 77 3.96 10.15 13.75
CA GLY A 77 4.93 11.08 13.17
C GLY A 77 6.37 10.57 13.11
N THR A 78 6.61 9.27 13.27
CA THR A 78 7.93 8.64 13.08
C THR A 78 8.17 8.20 11.64
N ILE A 79 7.13 8.10 10.84
CA ILE A 79 7.18 7.85 9.39
C ILE A 79 6.53 9.05 8.70
N ASP A 80 7.16 9.54 7.63
CA ASP A 80 6.74 10.71 6.87
C ASP A 80 6.03 10.34 5.56
N TYR A 81 6.40 9.20 4.96
CA TYR A 81 5.91 8.75 3.66
C TYR A 81 5.80 7.22 3.61
N ALA A 82 4.79 6.71 2.94
CA ALA A 82 4.66 5.27 2.67
C ALA A 82 3.74 4.99 1.47
N GLY A 83 4.02 3.91 0.74
CA GLY A 83 3.03 3.24 -0.10
C GLY A 83 2.19 2.30 0.78
N LEU A 84 0.88 2.44 0.74
CA LEU A 84 -0.05 1.67 1.59
C LEU A 84 -0.95 0.77 0.76
N GLY A 85 -1.43 -0.32 1.36
CA GLY A 85 -2.65 -0.96 0.88
C GLY A 85 -3.88 -0.11 1.24
N ALA A 86 -4.94 -0.18 0.43
CA ALA A 86 -6.14 0.64 0.63
C ALA A 86 -6.81 0.43 2.01
N SER A 87 -6.73 -0.77 2.59
CA SER A 87 -7.25 -1.06 3.94
C SER A 87 -6.40 -0.42 5.04
N ALA A 88 -5.05 -0.39 4.90
CA ALA A 88 -4.17 0.30 5.84
C ALA A 88 -4.43 1.82 5.82
N TYR A 89 -4.60 2.40 4.62
CA TYR A 89 -5.05 3.79 4.48
C TYR A 89 -6.40 4.02 5.16
N ALA A 90 -7.38 3.14 4.94
CA ALA A 90 -8.69 3.24 5.56
C ALA A 90 -8.60 3.25 7.10
N LYS A 91 -7.72 2.43 7.69
CA LYS A 91 -7.49 2.43 9.14
C LYS A 91 -6.90 3.74 9.64
N ILE A 92 -5.91 4.32 8.94
CA ILE A 92 -5.37 5.63 9.28
C ILE A 92 -6.46 6.69 9.24
N TYR A 93 -7.24 6.74 8.15
CA TYR A 93 -8.31 7.71 7.96
C TYR A 93 -9.40 7.60 9.03
N LEU A 94 -9.79 6.39 9.43
CA LEU A 94 -10.76 6.17 10.50
C LEU A 94 -10.24 6.56 11.87
N THR A 95 -8.94 6.52 12.07
CA THR A 95 -8.27 6.92 13.33
C THR A 95 -8.07 8.44 13.39
N ASP A 96 -7.49 9.01 12.36
CA ASP A 96 -7.32 10.46 12.17
C ASP A 96 -7.39 10.82 10.68
N PRO A 97 -8.50 11.39 10.20
CA PRO A 97 -8.69 11.75 8.80
C PRO A 97 -7.76 12.87 8.30
N LYS A 98 -6.97 13.47 9.18
CA LYS A 98 -6.01 14.53 8.87
C LYS A 98 -4.55 14.11 9.04
N ALA A 99 -4.28 12.84 9.35
CA ALA A 99 -2.92 12.36 9.59
C ALA A 99 -2.05 12.39 8.33
N VAL A 100 -2.62 12.02 7.18
CA VAL A 100 -1.90 11.91 5.92
C VAL A 100 -2.65 12.54 4.76
N ASP A 101 -1.91 13.06 3.79
CA ASP A 101 -2.41 13.47 2.48
C ASP A 101 -2.17 12.32 1.49
N VAL A 102 -3.19 12.00 0.72
CA VAL A 102 -3.11 11.05 -0.39
C VAL A 102 -2.50 11.75 -1.59
N GLN A 103 -1.55 11.11 -2.29
CA GLN A 103 -0.86 11.71 -3.44
C GLN A 103 -1.12 10.94 -4.74
N LEU A 104 -0.56 9.77 -4.86
CA LEU A 104 -0.51 8.98 -6.09
C LEU A 104 -0.91 7.54 -5.82
N THR A 105 -1.18 6.80 -6.89
CA THR A 105 -1.30 5.33 -6.88
C THR A 105 -0.64 4.76 -8.12
N THR A 106 -0.35 3.47 -8.13
CA THR A 106 0.18 2.76 -9.29
C THR A 106 -0.92 2.62 -10.36
N GLN A 107 -0.62 2.97 -11.61
CA GLN A 107 -1.41 2.65 -12.79
C GLN A 107 -0.82 1.44 -13.49
N ASN A 108 -1.63 0.42 -13.72
CA ASN A 108 -1.22 -0.80 -14.41
C ASN A 108 -1.01 -0.55 -15.91
N VAL A 109 -0.37 -1.50 -16.59
CA VAL A 109 -0.05 -1.41 -18.04
C VAL A 109 -1.28 -1.35 -18.94
N ASP A 110 -2.47 -1.73 -18.45
CA ASP A 110 -3.76 -1.65 -19.13
C ASP A 110 -4.58 -0.40 -18.79
N ASP A 111 -3.96 0.60 -18.15
CA ASP A 111 -4.59 1.84 -17.66
C ASP A 111 -5.49 1.68 -16.43
N SER A 112 -5.69 0.48 -15.92
CA SER A 112 -6.44 0.27 -14.67
C SER A 112 -5.65 0.75 -13.45
N THR A 113 -6.37 1.07 -12.36
CA THR A 113 -5.79 1.43 -11.05
C THR A 113 -6.27 0.49 -9.96
N GLY A 114 -6.33 -0.79 -10.29
CA GLY A 114 -6.81 -1.82 -9.37
C GLY A 114 -6.10 -3.14 -9.55
N TYR A 115 -6.27 -4.02 -8.60
CA TYR A 115 -5.65 -5.34 -8.52
C TYR A 115 -6.61 -6.34 -7.88
N TYR A 116 -6.20 -7.58 -7.70
CA TYR A 116 -7.03 -8.65 -7.15
C TYR A 116 -6.40 -9.31 -5.93
N SER A 117 -7.24 -9.75 -5.02
CA SER A 117 -6.91 -10.83 -4.12
C SER A 117 -7.05 -12.14 -4.88
N ILE A 118 -5.97 -12.93 -4.86
CA ILE A 118 -5.90 -14.20 -5.56
C ILE A 118 -5.85 -15.32 -4.52
N GLY A 119 -6.86 -16.18 -4.53
CA GLY A 119 -6.87 -17.43 -3.79
C GLY A 119 -6.05 -18.48 -4.52
N PHE A 120 -5.17 -19.18 -3.84
CA PHE A 120 -4.27 -20.15 -4.45
C PHE A 120 -3.99 -21.34 -3.54
N ALA A 121 -3.56 -22.43 -4.14
CA ALA A 121 -3.19 -23.68 -3.45
C ALA A 121 -2.01 -24.34 -4.17
N ARG A 122 -1.39 -25.34 -3.55
CA ARG A 122 -0.41 -26.19 -4.25
C ARG A 122 -1.10 -27.03 -5.33
N LYS A 123 -0.44 -27.16 -6.46
CA LYS A 123 -0.93 -27.93 -7.62
C LYS A 123 -1.04 -29.42 -7.30
N ASP A 124 -0.07 -29.96 -6.54
CA ASP A 124 -0.04 -31.37 -6.13
C ASP A 124 -1.12 -31.73 -5.08
N ALA A 125 -1.69 -30.73 -4.40
CA ALA A 125 -2.81 -30.95 -3.47
C ALA A 125 -4.15 -31.27 -4.19
N GLY A 126 -4.21 -31.08 -5.52
CA GLY A 126 -5.41 -31.34 -6.32
C GLY A 126 -6.58 -30.40 -6.05
N ILE A 127 -6.33 -29.27 -5.37
CA ILE A 127 -7.33 -28.21 -5.11
C ILE A 127 -7.35 -27.28 -6.31
N THR A 128 -8.52 -27.17 -6.97
CA THR A 128 -8.70 -26.35 -8.18
C THR A 128 -9.84 -25.31 -8.06
N SER A 129 -10.49 -25.27 -6.90
CA SER A 129 -11.55 -24.29 -6.61
C SER A 129 -11.67 -24.06 -5.10
N MET A 130 -12.26 -22.91 -4.72
CA MET A 130 -12.50 -22.58 -3.32
C MET A 130 -13.44 -23.58 -2.62
N ASP A 131 -14.38 -24.19 -3.33
CA ASP A 131 -15.28 -25.21 -2.76
C ASP A 131 -14.52 -26.43 -2.20
N GLN A 132 -13.36 -26.77 -2.78
CA GLN A 132 -12.52 -27.88 -2.34
C GLN A 132 -11.64 -27.53 -1.13
N VAL A 133 -11.63 -26.26 -0.70
CA VAL A 133 -10.91 -25.80 0.50
C VAL A 133 -11.75 -25.98 1.78
N LYS A 134 -13.02 -26.41 1.65
CA LYS A 134 -13.86 -26.70 2.82
C LYS A 134 -13.20 -27.72 3.74
N GLY A 135 -13.15 -27.39 5.05
CA GLY A 135 -12.54 -28.24 6.06
C GLY A 135 -11.01 -28.31 6.03
N LYS A 136 -10.34 -27.40 5.33
CA LYS A 136 -8.88 -27.31 5.20
C LYS A 136 -8.36 -26.06 5.94
N VAL A 137 -7.03 -26.00 6.12
CA VAL A 137 -6.36 -24.84 6.72
C VAL A 137 -6.23 -23.74 5.67
N PHE A 138 -6.79 -22.56 5.97
CA PHE A 138 -6.75 -21.40 5.07
C PHE A 138 -5.99 -20.23 5.68
N ALA A 139 -5.11 -19.61 4.91
CA ALA A 139 -4.29 -18.51 5.37
C ALA A 139 -4.70 -17.16 4.74
N PHE A 140 -4.94 -16.17 5.58
CA PHE A 140 -4.92 -14.75 5.25
C PHE A 140 -3.54 -14.17 5.52
N ALA A 141 -3.22 -13.00 4.93
CA ALA A 141 -1.91 -12.38 5.08
C ALA A 141 -1.82 -11.52 6.38
N ASP A 142 -2.28 -10.28 6.31
CA ASP A 142 -2.24 -9.31 7.41
C ASP A 142 -3.62 -8.70 7.63
N PRO A 143 -4.10 -8.52 8.88
CA PRO A 143 -5.43 -7.96 9.19
C PRO A 143 -5.68 -6.56 8.62
N ASN A 144 -4.61 -5.80 8.33
CA ASN A 144 -4.69 -4.47 7.74
C ASN A 144 -4.52 -4.47 6.20
N SER A 145 -4.34 -5.65 5.57
CA SER A 145 -4.28 -5.77 4.13
C SER A 145 -5.67 -5.78 3.50
N ALA A 146 -5.85 -5.05 2.39
CA ALA A 146 -7.08 -5.08 1.61
C ALA A 146 -7.28 -6.44 0.93
N SER A 147 -6.28 -6.92 0.18
CA SER A 147 -6.31 -8.19 -0.54
C SER A 147 -5.92 -9.40 0.30
N GLY A 148 -5.14 -9.17 1.37
CA GLY A 148 -4.71 -10.25 2.25
C GLY A 148 -5.73 -10.60 3.32
N TYR A 149 -6.76 -9.76 3.55
CA TYR A 149 -7.75 -10.04 4.59
C TYR A 149 -9.11 -9.36 4.36
N LEU A 150 -9.18 -8.03 4.28
CA LEU A 150 -10.45 -7.30 4.35
C LEU A 150 -11.43 -7.73 3.26
N ILE A 151 -11.02 -7.67 2.00
CA ILE A 151 -11.89 -7.96 0.85
C ILE A 151 -12.15 -9.48 0.70
N PRO A 152 -11.11 -10.34 0.67
CA PRO A 152 -11.37 -11.78 0.59
C PRO A 152 -12.15 -12.30 1.79
N GLY A 153 -11.91 -11.82 3.00
CA GLY A 153 -12.69 -12.18 4.19
C GLY A 153 -14.18 -11.84 4.05
N ALA A 154 -14.50 -10.64 3.56
CA ALA A 154 -15.89 -10.22 3.32
C ALA A 154 -16.55 -11.04 2.20
N GLU A 155 -15.88 -11.23 1.05
CA GLU A 155 -16.43 -11.95 -0.09
C GLU A 155 -16.61 -13.45 0.20
N LEU A 156 -15.62 -14.09 0.84
CA LEU A 156 -15.71 -15.50 1.22
C LEU A 156 -16.78 -15.71 2.31
N THR A 157 -16.91 -14.78 3.27
CA THR A 157 -18.00 -14.84 4.26
C THR A 157 -19.37 -14.71 3.59
N ALA A 158 -19.50 -13.84 2.59
CA ALA A 158 -20.76 -13.70 1.85
C ALA A 158 -21.10 -14.96 1.03
N ALA A 159 -20.09 -15.67 0.51
CA ALA A 159 -20.28 -16.87 -0.31
C ALA A 159 -20.48 -18.14 0.53
N TYR A 160 -19.75 -18.29 1.63
CA TYR A 160 -19.65 -19.56 2.37
C TYR A 160 -20.13 -19.48 3.82
N GLY A 161 -20.56 -18.31 4.29
CA GLY A 161 -20.94 -18.08 5.68
C GLY A 161 -19.74 -17.85 6.57
N LYS A 162 -19.87 -18.19 7.85
CA LYS A 162 -18.80 -17.96 8.82
C LYS A 162 -17.56 -18.80 8.49
N LEU A 163 -16.42 -18.14 8.32
CA LEU A 163 -15.22 -18.78 7.79
C LEU A 163 -14.62 -19.81 8.75
N GLU A 164 -14.77 -19.62 10.06
CA GLU A 164 -14.35 -20.59 11.09
C GLU A 164 -15.19 -21.87 11.09
N ASP A 165 -16.39 -21.83 10.49
CA ASP A 165 -17.24 -23.01 10.28
C ASP A 165 -16.99 -23.69 8.92
N TYR A 166 -16.47 -22.92 7.95
CA TYR A 166 -16.19 -23.40 6.61
C TYR A 166 -14.80 -24.06 6.51
N PHE A 167 -13.76 -23.40 7.02
CA PHE A 167 -12.41 -23.92 7.08
C PHE A 167 -12.19 -24.72 8.39
N SER A 168 -11.25 -25.67 8.39
CA SER A 168 -10.85 -26.34 9.64
C SER A 168 -10.08 -25.41 10.55
N GLU A 169 -9.33 -24.48 9.98
CA GLU A 169 -8.60 -23.45 10.69
C GLU A 169 -8.38 -22.23 9.77
N VAL A 170 -8.51 -21.02 10.33
CA VAL A 170 -8.18 -19.74 9.70
C VAL A 170 -6.89 -19.22 10.33
N LYS A 171 -5.86 -19.01 9.53
CA LYS A 171 -4.56 -18.50 9.97
C LYS A 171 -4.32 -17.06 9.47
N MET A 172 -3.57 -16.30 10.25
CA MET A 172 -2.88 -15.09 9.77
C MET A 172 -1.41 -15.43 9.58
N SER A 173 -0.93 -15.39 8.34
CA SER A 173 0.46 -15.74 8.03
C SER A 173 1.47 -14.66 8.42
N GLY A 174 1.00 -13.41 8.58
CA GLY A 174 1.81 -12.24 8.88
C GLY A 174 2.15 -11.38 7.65
N GLY A 175 1.86 -11.86 6.41
CA GLY A 175 2.08 -11.10 5.20
C GLY A 175 1.92 -11.91 3.92
N HIS A 176 2.02 -11.23 2.78
CA HIS A 176 1.78 -11.84 1.47
C HIS A 176 2.83 -12.89 1.11
N GLU A 177 4.10 -12.61 1.35
CA GLU A 177 5.21 -13.55 1.10
C GLU A 177 5.08 -14.78 2.01
N GLN A 178 4.79 -14.56 3.32
CA GLN A 178 4.58 -15.64 4.27
C GLN A 178 3.40 -16.54 3.89
N THR A 179 2.32 -15.97 3.30
CA THR A 179 1.22 -16.79 2.77
C THR A 179 1.69 -17.64 1.59
N ILE A 180 2.42 -17.04 0.64
CA ILE A 180 2.93 -17.77 -0.55
C ILE A 180 3.85 -18.89 -0.12
N VAL A 181 4.83 -18.61 0.73
CA VAL A 181 5.79 -19.59 1.25
C VAL A 181 5.08 -20.72 2.04
N GLY A 182 4.17 -20.35 2.95
CA GLY A 182 3.46 -21.31 3.77
C GLY A 182 2.56 -22.26 2.97
N VAL A 183 1.89 -21.76 1.92
CA VAL A 183 1.13 -22.63 1.01
C VAL A 183 2.08 -23.50 0.19
N ALA A 184 3.15 -22.96 -0.39
CA ALA A 184 4.10 -23.73 -1.18
C ALA A 184 4.77 -24.84 -0.37
N ASN A 185 5.08 -24.59 0.91
CA ASN A 185 5.65 -25.60 1.83
C ASN A 185 4.62 -26.59 2.40
N GLY A 186 3.31 -26.28 2.28
CA GLY A 186 2.24 -27.11 2.83
C GLY A 186 1.91 -26.85 4.29
N ASP A 187 2.33 -25.73 4.85
CA ASP A 187 1.93 -25.26 6.18
C ASP A 187 0.47 -24.85 6.20
N PHE A 188 -0.04 -24.40 5.04
CA PHE A 188 -1.44 -24.09 4.76
C PHE A 188 -1.90 -24.85 3.51
N ASP A 189 -3.14 -25.32 3.48
CA ASP A 189 -3.71 -25.98 2.29
C ASP A 189 -3.99 -25.01 1.15
N ALA A 190 -4.42 -23.80 1.50
CA ALA A 190 -4.68 -22.69 0.59
C ALA A 190 -4.53 -21.34 1.31
N GLY A 191 -4.44 -20.29 0.54
CA GLY A 191 -4.38 -18.92 1.10
C GLY A 191 -4.68 -17.86 0.08
N VAL A 192 -4.58 -16.58 0.47
CA VAL A 192 -4.73 -15.43 -0.43
C VAL A 192 -3.47 -14.59 -0.47
N SER A 193 -3.14 -14.12 -1.68
CA SER A 193 -2.14 -13.08 -1.90
C SER A 193 -2.64 -12.12 -2.99
N TRP A 194 -1.79 -11.31 -3.63
CA TRP A 194 -2.24 -10.32 -4.56
C TRP A 194 -1.44 -10.27 -5.86
N ALA A 195 -2.14 -9.89 -6.94
CA ALA A 195 -1.57 -9.54 -8.22
C ALA A 195 -2.51 -8.60 -8.99
N ASP A 196 -1.97 -7.91 -10.00
CA ASP A 196 -2.75 -7.09 -10.92
C ASP A 196 -3.66 -7.94 -11.85
N GLY A 197 -3.34 -9.22 -12.02
CA GLY A 197 -4.09 -10.15 -12.85
C GLY A 197 -3.85 -9.99 -14.35
N LEU A 198 -2.83 -9.24 -14.75
CA LEU A 198 -2.41 -9.02 -16.12
C LEU A 198 -1.22 -9.94 -16.48
N GLY A 199 -1.09 -10.29 -17.77
CA GLY A 199 -0.07 -11.26 -18.19
C GLY A 199 -0.45 -12.71 -17.86
N ASN A 200 0.56 -13.55 -17.58
CA ASN A 200 0.38 -14.98 -17.34
C ASN A 200 0.56 -15.35 -15.87
N TRP A 201 -0.21 -16.32 -15.41
CA TRP A 201 -0.07 -16.88 -14.06
C TRP A 201 1.33 -17.48 -13.83
N GLU A 202 1.87 -18.17 -14.82
CA GLU A 202 3.18 -18.83 -14.76
C GLU A 202 4.34 -17.86 -14.51
N ASP A 203 4.15 -16.58 -14.84
CA ASP A 203 5.11 -15.50 -14.61
C ASP A 203 4.84 -14.75 -13.29
N GLY A 204 3.79 -15.10 -12.56
CA GLY A 204 3.32 -14.35 -11.37
C GLY A 204 2.54 -13.09 -11.73
N TYR A 205 1.98 -13.00 -12.95
CA TYR A 205 1.37 -11.81 -13.56
C TYR A 205 2.40 -10.70 -13.87
N THR A 206 1.98 -9.46 -14.08
CA THR A 206 2.90 -8.35 -14.37
C THR A 206 3.32 -7.59 -13.10
N ASN A 207 2.48 -7.58 -12.08
CA ASN A 207 2.72 -6.84 -10.83
C ASN A 207 2.05 -7.56 -9.64
N GLY A 208 2.72 -7.55 -8.50
CA GLY A 208 2.17 -8.07 -7.26
C GLY A 208 3.10 -8.95 -6.45
N ALA A 209 2.57 -9.53 -5.38
CA ALA A 209 3.35 -10.40 -4.50
C ALA A 209 3.78 -11.71 -5.19
N PHE A 210 2.96 -12.24 -6.10
CA PHE A 210 3.34 -13.42 -6.89
C PHE A 210 4.48 -13.09 -7.86
N ARG A 211 4.43 -11.93 -8.52
CA ARG A 211 5.51 -11.46 -9.39
C ARG A 211 6.82 -11.32 -8.62
N LYS A 212 6.80 -10.65 -7.49
CA LYS A 212 7.98 -10.52 -6.62
C LYS A 212 8.50 -11.87 -6.14
N ALA A 213 7.61 -12.78 -5.73
CA ALA A 213 8.01 -14.11 -5.27
C ALA A 213 8.66 -14.94 -6.40
N ALA A 214 8.15 -14.84 -7.62
CA ALA A 214 8.72 -15.49 -8.79
C ALA A 214 10.08 -14.88 -9.17
N ASP A 215 10.19 -13.55 -9.26
CA ASP A 215 11.44 -12.85 -9.60
C ASP A 215 12.57 -13.14 -8.60
N ASN A 216 12.23 -13.28 -7.31
CA ASN A 216 13.17 -13.59 -6.24
C ASN A 216 13.45 -15.10 -6.08
N GLY A 217 12.80 -15.96 -6.89
CA GLY A 217 12.96 -17.42 -6.81
C GLY A 217 12.42 -18.03 -5.51
N ILE A 218 11.49 -17.35 -4.84
CA ILE A 218 10.86 -17.82 -3.59
C ILE A 218 9.87 -18.94 -3.87
N VAL A 219 9.19 -18.91 -5.01
CA VAL A 219 8.22 -19.92 -5.44
C VAL A 219 8.37 -20.17 -6.94
N ASP A 220 8.23 -21.43 -7.36
CA ASP A 220 7.94 -21.76 -8.75
C ASP A 220 6.43 -21.67 -8.97
N MET A 221 5.99 -20.77 -9.82
CA MET A 221 4.57 -20.57 -10.13
C MET A 221 3.92 -21.82 -10.75
N ASN A 222 4.72 -22.78 -11.29
CA ASN A 222 4.23 -24.05 -11.76
C ASN A 222 3.82 -25.01 -10.63
N ASP A 223 4.27 -24.78 -9.39
CA ASP A 223 3.95 -25.60 -8.23
C ASP A 223 2.66 -25.19 -7.53
N ILE A 224 2.13 -24.00 -7.84
CA ILE A 224 0.90 -23.48 -7.29
C ILE A 224 -0.13 -23.18 -8.39
N VAL A 225 -1.39 -23.03 -8.00
CA VAL A 225 -2.50 -22.79 -8.91
C VAL A 225 -3.48 -21.77 -8.33
N GLU A 226 -3.95 -20.85 -9.15
CA GLU A 226 -5.07 -19.96 -8.79
C GLU A 226 -6.37 -20.78 -8.67
N ILE A 227 -7.10 -20.58 -7.56
CA ILE A 227 -8.37 -21.26 -7.28
C ILE A 227 -9.53 -20.30 -7.06
N TRP A 228 -9.26 -19.01 -6.91
CA TRP A 228 -10.24 -17.96 -6.67
C TRP A 228 -9.66 -16.57 -6.94
N ARG A 229 -10.54 -15.63 -7.28
CA ARG A 229 -10.20 -14.22 -7.48
C ARG A 229 -11.30 -13.32 -6.94
N SER A 230 -10.92 -12.26 -6.24
CA SER A 230 -11.85 -11.23 -5.76
C SER A 230 -12.39 -10.36 -6.89
N LYS A 231 -13.36 -9.51 -6.58
CA LYS A 231 -13.62 -8.30 -7.36
C LYS A 231 -12.39 -7.39 -7.34
N LEU A 232 -12.35 -6.45 -8.31
CA LEU A 232 -11.27 -5.47 -8.40
C LEU A 232 -11.19 -4.63 -7.12
N ILE A 233 -9.97 -4.52 -6.57
CA ILE A 233 -9.62 -3.73 -5.40
C ILE A 233 -8.84 -2.51 -5.89
N PRO A 234 -9.13 -1.28 -5.46
CA PRO A 234 -8.33 -0.13 -5.87
C PRO A 234 -6.87 -0.30 -5.39
N ASN A 235 -5.90 0.03 -6.26
CA ASN A 235 -4.51 0.12 -5.87
C ASN A 235 -4.36 1.07 -4.69
N GLY A 236 -3.50 0.71 -3.73
CA GLY A 236 -3.33 1.50 -2.53
C GLY A 236 -2.61 2.83 -2.80
N PRO A 237 -2.83 3.84 -1.96
CA PRO A 237 -2.21 5.15 -2.15
C PRO A 237 -0.78 5.21 -1.64
N TYR A 238 0.04 6.02 -2.29
CA TYR A 238 1.20 6.64 -1.68
C TYR A 238 0.73 7.85 -0.87
N VAL A 239 1.11 7.88 0.39
CA VAL A 239 0.68 8.92 1.34
C VAL A 239 1.86 9.63 1.96
N ILE A 240 1.66 10.91 2.29
CA ILE A 240 2.62 11.74 2.99
C ILE A 240 1.97 12.34 4.23
N ARG A 241 2.70 12.48 5.33
CA ARG A 241 2.18 13.06 6.57
C ARG A 241 1.75 14.50 6.36
N SER A 242 0.49 14.82 6.68
CA SER A 242 -0.13 16.12 6.38
C SER A 242 0.55 17.31 7.06
N SER A 243 1.19 17.09 8.21
CA SER A 243 1.89 18.15 8.98
C SER A 243 3.22 18.60 8.36
N LEU A 244 3.72 17.93 7.32
CA LEU A 244 4.94 18.32 6.64
C LEU A 244 4.78 19.62 5.84
N PRO A 245 5.90 20.39 5.62
CA PRO A 245 5.91 21.55 4.75
C PRO A 245 5.39 21.24 3.35
N GLN A 246 4.63 22.15 2.76
CA GLN A 246 4.07 21.96 1.41
C GLN A 246 5.17 21.74 0.37
N GLU A 247 6.30 22.44 0.48
CA GLU A 247 7.45 22.25 -0.41
C GLU A 247 7.97 20.81 -0.40
N VAL A 248 7.99 20.14 0.78
CA VAL A 248 8.39 18.73 0.90
C VAL A 248 7.38 17.83 0.19
N LYS A 249 6.08 18.09 0.41
CA LYS A 249 5.01 17.33 -0.24
C LYS A 249 5.06 17.45 -1.76
N ASP A 250 5.27 18.67 -2.27
CA ASP A 250 5.37 18.95 -3.71
C ASP A 250 6.60 18.27 -4.35
N LYS A 251 7.76 18.28 -3.67
CA LYS A 251 8.96 17.56 -4.12
C LYS A 251 8.77 16.06 -4.17
N MET A 252 8.14 15.48 -3.14
CA MET A 252 7.84 14.06 -3.10
C MET A 252 6.87 13.65 -4.20
N TYR A 253 5.80 14.46 -4.40
CA TYR A 253 4.86 14.24 -5.49
C TYR A 253 5.57 14.23 -6.85
N ALA A 254 6.33 15.28 -7.17
CA ALA A 254 7.01 15.42 -8.44
C ALA A 254 8.05 14.30 -8.69
N LEU A 255 8.75 13.86 -7.63
CA LEU A 255 9.71 12.76 -7.72
C LEU A 255 9.05 11.45 -8.13
N VAL A 256 7.93 11.11 -7.48
CA VAL A 256 7.24 9.84 -7.73
C VAL A 256 6.48 9.87 -9.06
N ASP A 257 5.80 10.98 -9.36
CA ASP A 257 5.05 11.21 -10.60
C ASP A 257 5.90 10.99 -11.87
N THR A 258 7.18 11.38 -11.82
CA THR A 258 8.10 11.26 -12.97
C THR A 258 8.99 10.01 -12.95
N MET A 259 8.83 9.12 -11.98
CA MET A 259 9.81 8.04 -11.76
C MET A 259 9.85 7.02 -12.90
N TRP A 260 8.71 6.68 -13.50
CA TRP A 260 8.63 5.78 -14.65
C TRP A 260 9.34 6.32 -15.90
N GLU A 261 9.45 7.63 -16.02
CA GLU A 261 10.18 8.28 -17.12
C GLU A 261 11.68 8.39 -16.83
N THR A 262 12.05 8.65 -15.57
CA THR A 262 13.41 8.99 -15.15
C THR A 262 14.25 7.79 -14.68
N ASP A 263 13.60 6.77 -14.10
CA ASP A 263 14.27 5.57 -13.57
C ASP A 263 13.28 4.39 -13.44
N LYS A 264 13.08 3.69 -14.56
CA LYS A 264 12.15 2.55 -14.62
C LYS A 264 12.51 1.40 -13.68
N GLU A 265 13.80 1.17 -13.42
CA GLU A 265 14.25 0.09 -12.53
C GLU A 265 13.83 0.37 -11.09
N CYS A 266 14.02 1.61 -10.62
CA CYS A 266 13.57 2.02 -9.31
C CYS A 266 12.03 2.07 -9.22
N ALA A 267 11.35 2.55 -10.26
CA ALA A 267 9.89 2.54 -10.33
C ALA A 267 9.32 1.12 -10.25
N TYR A 268 9.93 0.15 -10.96
CA TYR A 268 9.59 -1.27 -10.88
C TYR A 268 9.70 -1.82 -9.45
N ALA A 269 10.81 -1.51 -8.77
CA ALA A 269 11.04 -1.96 -7.40
C ALA A 269 10.01 -1.36 -6.42
N VAL A 270 9.69 -0.08 -6.56
CA VAL A 270 8.71 0.64 -5.72
C VAL A 270 7.29 0.17 -5.98
N ALA A 271 6.92 -0.07 -7.26
CA ALA A 271 5.59 -0.52 -7.66
C ALA A 271 5.35 -2.02 -7.41
N ALA A 272 6.36 -2.80 -7.04
CA ALA A 272 6.33 -4.26 -6.90
C ALA A 272 6.09 -5.02 -8.22
N GLY A 273 6.58 -4.48 -9.35
CA GLY A 273 6.49 -5.08 -10.67
C GLY A 273 6.29 -4.05 -11.77
N GLU A 274 5.92 -4.50 -12.97
CA GLU A 274 5.70 -3.63 -14.11
C GLU A 274 4.42 -2.82 -13.93
N ALA A 275 4.49 -1.53 -14.20
CA ALA A 275 3.37 -0.63 -14.24
C ALA A 275 3.57 0.41 -15.35
N LYS A 276 2.53 1.15 -15.68
CA LYS A 276 2.57 2.19 -16.68
C LYS A 276 3.06 3.50 -16.10
N ASP A 277 2.51 3.86 -14.92
CA ASP A 277 2.76 5.15 -14.30
C ASP A 277 2.37 5.18 -12.82
N PHE A 278 2.68 6.29 -12.15
CA PHE A 278 2.06 6.70 -10.90
C PHE A 278 1.10 7.85 -11.19
N VAL A 279 -0.17 7.70 -10.83
CA VAL A 279 -1.23 8.67 -11.18
C VAL A 279 -1.89 9.26 -9.94
N PRO A 280 -2.40 10.51 -10.03
CA PRO A 280 -3.08 11.16 -8.92
C PRO A 280 -4.30 10.38 -8.44
N VAL A 281 -4.48 10.32 -7.11
CA VAL A 281 -5.67 9.78 -6.47
C VAL A 281 -6.13 10.69 -5.32
N ALA A 282 -7.39 10.54 -4.93
CA ALA A 282 -7.99 11.27 -3.83
C ALA A 282 -8.65 10.31 -2.83
N HIS A 283 -9.01 10.82 -1.66
CA HIS A 283 -9.76 10.05 -0.66
C HIS A 283 -11.03 9.39 -1.23
N ALA A 284 -11.73 10.07 -2.14
CA ALA A 284 -12.96 9.57 -2.76
C ALA A 284 -12.78 8.21 -3.46
N ASP A 285 -11.59 7.91 -3.98
CA ASP A 285 -11.28 6.64 -4.64
C ASP A 285 -11.23 5.45 -3.66
N PHE A 286 -11.14 5.73 -2.35
CA PHE A 286 -11.03 4.74 -1.28
C PHE A 286 -12.27 4.63 -0.39
N GLU A 287 -13.34 5.42 -0.62
CA GLU A 287 -14.55 5.43 0.24
C GLU A 287 -15.18 4.04 0.39
N GLY A 288 -15.17 3.23 -0.67
CA GLY A 288 -15.67 1.86 -0.62
C GLY A 288 -14.88 0.96 0.33
N VAL A 289 -13.55 1.10 0.36
CA VAL A 289 -12.69 0.34 1.27
C VAL A 289 -12.82 0.86 2.71
N VAL A 290 -12.95 2.18 2.89
CA VAL A 290 -13.23 2.78 4.21
C VAL A 290 -14.56 2.27 4.77
N ALA A 291 -15.61 2.20 3.95
CA ALA A 291 -16.90 1.66 4.37
C ALA A 291 -16.81 0.17 4.73
N ALA A 292 -16.11 -0.64 3.93
CA ALA A 292 -15.88 -2.05 4.23
C ALA A 292 -15.12 -2.24 5.55
N ARG A 293 -14.10 -1.40 5.80
CA ARG A 293 -13.33 -1.43 7.05
C ARG A 293 -14.18 -1.07 8.26
N LYS A 294 -15.04 -0.03 8.16
CA LYS A 294 -15.99 0.33 9.22
C LYS A 294 -16.89 -0.85 9.61
N LEU A 295 -17.45 -1.52 8.60
CA LEU A 295 -18.32 -2.69 8.85
C LEU A 295 -17.56 -3.82 9.55
N GLN A 296 -16.30 -4.07 9.15
CA GLN A 296 -15.47 -5.09 9.77
C GLN A 296 -15.16 -4.77 11.25
N GLU A 297 -14.92 -3.50 11.57
CA GLU A 297 -14.61 -3.03 12.93
C GLU A 297 -15.88 -2.79 13.79
N GLY A 298 -17.07 -3.00 13.23
CA GLY A 298 -18.33 -2.81 13.94
C GLY A 298 -18.66 -1.35 14.26
N MET A 299 -18.16 -0.42 13.44
CA MET A 299 -18.32 1.03 13.59
C MET A 299 -19.54 1.56 12.82
#